data_56718d48eb43d6fe73bbc795a7170ec8
#
_entry.id   56718d48eb43d6fe73bbc795a7170ec8
#
_cell.length_a   1.000
_cell.length_b   1.000
_cell.length_c   1.000
_cell.angle_alpha   90.00
_cell.angle_beta   90.00
_cell.angle_gamma   90.00
#
_symmetry.space_group_name_H-M   'P 1'
#
loop_
_entity.id
_entity.type
_entity.pdbx_description
1 polymer ?
#
loop_
_entity_poly.entity_id
_entity_poly.type
_entity_poly.pdbx_seq_one_letter_code
_entity_poly.pdbx_strand_id
1 'polypeptide(L)'
;MKTKTILCFFLFFVLSLKAFGEAEADTIIVNIDYSYDRPWLNYPVVVSLKDYPFTTSSTVYFEGKELPSQLDDLEGDGINDEMCFLVDLKRSGTYTCKVVLSKVGTQKDYPLRTYAELLLTNPKVKDKTKQNLYIRQLVVTKELEDSYHLVHHHGIAFENELIALRIYFDKRQTLDLYGKKRMGLELHDTQFYTTQEQRLQGYGEDILWTGNSMGLGALRGWSNGKAQMLDDVVHRGQRVVCHGPVRTIAEMSDGGWLWKQGQRVNLTERYTLYAGHRDICVEAWAVPVAEGLRFATGLMHMAGASKLSDHKGLRGLWGTNWPAKDTTTCIQETLGMGIYVPAAYLQKELACDGLDDAYVLAPVNGHLKYYLTYSADKETYGYHQACDWFTYLKQWKALLLAQPRIKISRRHSK
;
A
#
# COMPACT_ATOMS: atom_id res chain seq x y z
N MET A 1 3.33 -67.54 -62.41
CA MET A 1 3.11 -66.18 -61.94
C MET A 1 2.29 -66.26 -60.65
N LYS A 2 2.85 -66.01 -59.52
CA LYS A 2 2.17 -66.07 -58.19
C LYS A 2 1.89 -64.65 -57.74
N THR A 3 0.62 -64.30 -57.67
CA THR A 3 0.11 -63.05 -57.24
C THR A 3 0.16 -63.02 -55.67
N LYS A 4 0.90 -62.11 -55.09
CA LYS A 4 0.93 -61.92 -53.63
C LYS A 4 -0.08 -60.83 -53.26
N THR A 5 -1.11 -61.24 -52.54
CA THR A 5 -2.09 -60.33 -51.90
C THR A 5 -1.47 -59.71 -50.65
N ILE A 6 -1.32 -58.39 -50.64
CA ILE A 6 -0.88 -57.63 -49.46
C ILE A 6 -2.14 -57.23 -48.67
N LEU A 7 -2.25 -57.78 -47.46
CA LEU A 7 -3.32 -57.47 -46.55
C LEU A 7 -2.85 -56.27 -45.68
N CYS A 8 -3.42 -55.07 -45.95
CA CYS A 8 -3.18 -53.89 -45.10
C CYS A 8 -4.05 -53.99 -43.87
N PHE A 9 -3.41 -54.16 -42.70
CA PHE A 9 -4.06 -53.98 -41.39
C PHE A 9 -4.15 -52.46 -41.06
N PHE A 10 -5.36 -51.91 -41.09
CA PHE A 10 -5.65 -50.59 -40.54
C PHE A 10 -5.79 -50.74 -39.02
N LEU A 11 -4.78 -50.28 -38.29
CA LEU A 11 -4.85 -50.17 -36.85
C LEU A 11 -5.66 -48.90 -36.50
N PHE A 12 -6.90 -49.05 -36.09
CA PHE A 12 -7.69 -47.95 -35.52
C PHE A 12 -7.11 -47.60 -34.16
N PHE A 13 -6.37 -46.51 -34.07
CA PHE A 13 -6.00 -45.87 -32.84
C PHE A 13 -7.22 -45.11 -32.33
N VAL A 14 -7.98 -45.72 -31.41
CA VAL A 14 -9.02 -45.02 -30.66
C VAL A 14 -8.29 -44.11 -29.65
N LEU A 15 -8.07 -42.86 -30.02
CA LEU A 15 -7.75 -41.81 -29.07
C LEU A 15 -8.97 -41.64 -28.16
N SER A 16 -8.90 -42.20 -26.96
CA SER A 16 -9.79 -41.82 -25.86
C SER A 16 -9.51 -40.34 -25.55
N LEU A 17 -10.34 -39.46 -26.08
CA LEU A 17 -10.50 -38.10 -25.53
C LEU A 17 -10.92 -38.29 -24.07
N LYS A 18 -9.96 -38.19 -23.16
CA LYS A 18 -10.30 -37.90 -21.76
C LYS A 18 -11.07 -36.60 -21.81
N ALA A 19 -12.33 -36.68 -21.38
CA ALA A 19 -13.16 -35.53 -21.14
C ALA A 19 -12.29 -34.53 -20.37
N PHE A 20 -12.21 -33.29 -20.85
CA PHE A 20 -11.68 -32.18 -20.07
C PHE A 20 -12.46 -32.20 -18.75
N GLY A 21 -11.79 -32.55 -17.66
CA GLY A 21 -12.39 -32.53 -16.36
C GLY A 21 -13.01 -31.15 -16.14
N GLU A 22 -14.17 -31.11 -15.50
CA GLU A 22 -14.79 -29.88 -15.03
C GLU A 22 -13.68 -28.99 -14.44
N ALA A 23 -13.67 -27.72 -14.84
CA ALA A 23 -12.71 -26.76 -14.35
C ALA A 23 -12.71 -26.80 -12.83
N GLU A 24 -11.59 -27.23 -12.25
CA GLU A 24 -11.49 -27.45 -10.80
C GLU A 24 -11.57 -26.09 -10.11
N ALA A 25 -12.76 -25.73 -9.70
CA ALA A 25 -13.05 -24.50 -8.98
C ALA A 25 -13.35 -24.83 -7.51
N ASP A 26 -12.57 -24.25 -6.62
CA ASP A 26 -12.84 -24.31 -5.19
C ASP A 26 -13.89 -23.26 -4.81
N THR A 27 -14.93 -23.69 -4.08
CA THR A 27 -15.87 -22.74 -3.46
C THR A 27 -15.58 -22.64 -1.98
N ILE A 28 -15.34 -21.43 -1.49
CA ILE A 28 -15.17 -21.14 -0.08
C ILE A 28 -16.25 -20.17 0.41
N ILE A 29 -16.56 -20.30 1.69
CA ILE A 29 -17.45 -19.39 2.41
C ILE A 29 -16.61 -18.58 3.37
N VAL A 30 -16.68 -17.27 3.26
CA VAL A 30 -16.01 -16.31 4.14
C VAL A 30 -17.06 -15.69 5.04
N ASN A 31 -17.01 -16.00 6.34
CA ASN A 31 -17.85 -15.40 7.36
C ASN A 31 -17.07 -14.33 8.10
N ILE A 32 -17.64 -13.14 8.22
CA ILE A 32 -17.06 -11.96 8.84
C ILE A 32 -17.95 -11.60 10.04
N ASP A 33 -17.48 -11.91 11.25
CA ASP A 33 -18.17 -11.57 12.49
C ASP A 33 -17.73 -10.19 12.96
N TYR A 34 -18.59 -9.19 12.78
CA TYR A 34 -18.36 -7.81 13.16
C TYR A 34 -19.17 -7.44 14.39
N SER A 35 -18.52 -6.96 15.45
CA SER A 35 -19.15 -6.70 16.75
C SER A 35 -19.25 -5.22 17.12
N TYR A 36 -18.82 -4.32 16.25
CA TYR A 36 -18.83 -2.88 16.53
C TYR A 36 -20.07 -2.22 15.91
N ASP A 37 -20.67 -1.25 16.63
CA ASP A 37 -21.96 -0.66 16.24
C ASP A 37 -21.84 0.48 15.20
N ARG A 38 -20.61 0.84 14.79
CA ARG A 38 -20.40 1.82 13.75
C ARG A 38 -20.12 1.15 12.41
N PRO A 39 -20.57 1.72 11.28
CA PRO A 39 -20.26 1.15 9.98
C PRO A 39 -18.76 1.18 9.69
N TRP A 40 -18.25 0.12 9.07
CA TRP A 40 -16.95 0.08 8.43
C TRP A 40 -17.16 -0.18 6.95
N LEU A 41 -17.16 0.91 6.16
CA LEU A 41 -17.35 0.83 4.71
C LEU A 41 -16.04 0.39 4.03
N ASN A 42 -16.17 -0.35 2.93
CA ASN A 42 -15.04 -0.92 2.19
C ASN A 42 -14.09 -1.75 3.08
N TYR A 43 -14.61 -2.48 4.08
CA TYR A 43 -13.76 -3.33 4.92
C TYR A 43 -13.00 -4.36 4.06
N PRO A 44 -11.63 -4.40 4.14
CA PRO A 44 -10.85 -5.28 3.30
C PRO A 44 -10.85 -6.71 3.84
N VAL A 45 -11.19 -7.64 2.98
CA VAL A 45 -11.07 -9.08 3.24
C VAL A 45 -9.94 -9.62 2.37
N VAL A 46 -8.94 -10.20 3.01
CA VAL A 46 -7.79 -10.83 2.35
C VAL A 46 -7.82 -12.32 2.62
N VAL A 47 -7.75 -13.12 1.56
CA VAL A 47 -7.72 -14.58 1.60
C VAL A 47 -6.37 -15.04 1.08
N SER A 48 -5.59 -15.73 1.91
CA SER A 48 -4.36 -16.38 1.45
C SER A 48 -4.68 -17.53 0.50
N LEU A 49 -3.98 -17.57 -0.63
CA LEU A 49 -4.12 -18.61 -1.65
C LEU A 49 -3.15 -19.79 -1.44
N LYS A 50 -2.42 -19.83 -0.32
CA LYS A 50 -1.49 -20.91 0.01
C LYS A 50 -2.14 -22.32 -0.08
N ASP A 51 -3.41 -22.44 0.32
CA ASP A 51 -4.19 -23.68 0.25
C ASP A 51 -4.94 -23.83 -1.10
N TYR A 52 -4.82 -22.84 -1.99
CA TYR A 52 -5.45 -22.76 -3.30
C TYR A 52 -4.43 -22.37 -4.39
N PRO A 53 -3.31 -23.10 -4.51
CA PRO A 53 -2.24 -22.75 -5.44
C PRO A 53 -2.73 -22.78 -6.88
N PHE A 54 -2.10 -21.93 -7.73
CA PHE A 54 -2.43 -21.77 -9.14
C PHE A 54 -3.83 -21.20 -9.41
N THR A 55 -4.44 -20.51 -8.45
CA THR A 55 -5.67 -19.73 -8.70
C THR A 55 -5.39 -18.62 -9.72
N THR A 56 -6.10 -18.62 -10.84
CA THR A 56 -5.96 -17.64 -11.92
C THR A 56 -7.14 -16.68 -12.01
N SER A 57 -8.27 -17.03 -11.40
CA SER A 57 -9.45 -16.17 -11.34
C SER A 57 -10.25 -16.38 -10.07
N SER A 58 -10.93 -15.32 -9.62
CA SER A 58 -11.79 -15.33 -8.46
C SER A 58 -13.08 -14.57 -8.72
N THR A 59 -14.19 -15.06 -8.15
CA THR A 59 -15.48 -14.37 -8.17
C THR A 59 -16.05 -14.35 -6.77
N VAL A 60 -16.42 -13.18 -6.29
CA VAL A 60 -16.95 -12.97 -4.94
C VAL A 60 -18.43 -12.58 -5.02
N TYR A 61 -19.27 -13.22 -4.23
CA TYR A 61 -20.68 -12.90 -4.11
C TYR A 61 -21.03 -12.53 -2.67
N PHE A 62 -21.69 -11.40 -2.51
CA PHE A 62 -22.24 -10.93 -1.26
C PHE A 62 -23.71 -10.53 -1.47
N GLU A 63 -24.64 -11.07 -0.66
CA GLU A 63 -26.09 -10.82 -0.80
C GLU A 63 -26.62 -11.03 -2.24
N GLY A 64 -26.08 -12.05 -2.94
CA GLY A 64 -26.44 -12.37 -4.33
C GLY A 64 -25.85 -11.43 -5.40
N LYS A 65 -25.07 -10.44 -5.01
CA LYS A 65 -24.37 -9.53 -5.92
C LYS A 65 -22.90 -9.88 -6.01
N GLU A 66 -22.35 -9.77 -7.22
CA GLU A 66 -20.91 -9.90 -7.45
C GLU A 66 -20.18 -8.64 -6.96
N LEU A 67 -19.09 -8.84 -6.22
CA LEU A 67 -18.17 -7.80 -5.77
C LEU A 67 -16.89 -7.84 -6.59
N PRO A 68 -16.26 -6.68 -6.86
CA PRO A 68 -14.91 -6.63 -7.39
C PRO A 68 -13.93 -7.37 -6.50
N SER A 69 -13.10 -8.21 -7.10
CA SER A 69 -12.02 -8.94 -6.44
C SER A 69 -10.70 -8.75 -7.19
N GLN A 70 -9.60 -8.94 -6.49
CA GLN A 70 -8.25 -8.76 -7.01
C GLN A 70 -7.40 -9.94 -6.56
N LEU A 71 -6.58 -10.46 -7.46
CA LEU A 71 -5.54 -11.45 -7.19
C LEU A 71 -4.19 -10.76 -7.21
N ASP A 72 -3.37 -11.01 -6.22
CA ASP A 72 -2.07 -10.38 -6.07
C ASP A 72 -0.96 -11.42 -5.96
N ASP A 73 0.04 -11.28 -6.82
CA ASP A 73 1.34 -11.94 -6.77
C ASP A 73 2.29 -11.04 -5.97
N LEU A 74 2.45 -11.36 -4.68
CA LEU A 74 3.23 -10.54 -3.76
C LEU A 74 4.74 -10.72 -3.93
N GLU A 75 5.17 -11.87 -4.42
CA GLU A 75 6.59 -12.21 -4.58
C GLU A 75 7.12 -11.89 -5.99
N GLY A 76 6.23 -11.81 -6.99
CA GLY A 76 6.55 -11.49 -8.38
C GLY A 76 7.03 -12.72 -9.16
N ASP A 77 6.61 -13.92 -8.76
CA ASP A 77 6.98 -15.19 -9.37
C ASP A 77 5.95 -15.71 -10.39
N GLY A 78 4.85 -14.97 -10.57
CA GLY A 78 3.75 -15.33 -11.48
C GLY A 78 2.68 -16.21 -10.84
N ILE A 79 2.76 -16.47 -9.52
CA ILE A 79 1.77 -17.22 -8.76
C ILE A 79 1.06 -16.24 -7.82
N ASN A 80 -0.28 -16.26 -7.82
CA ASN A 80 -1.04 -15.40 -6.94
C ASN A 80 -0.98 -15.92 -5.50
N ASP A 81 -0.59 -15.06 -4.56
CA ASP A 81 -0.45 -15.35 -3.13
C ASP A 81 -1.72 -15.04 -2.35
N GLU A 82 -2.42 -13.99 -2.77
CA GLU A 82 -3.59 -13.49 -2.08
C GLU A 82 -4.72 -13.14 -3.06
N MET A 83 -5.94 -13.30 -2.56
CA MET A 83 -7.15 -12.74 -3.16
C MET A 83 -7.75 -11.75 -2.18
N CYS A 84 -8.17 -10.58 -2.67
CA CYS A 84 -8.80 -9.58 -1.81
C CYS A 84 -10.07 -8.98 -2.45
N PHE A 85 -10.96 -8.51 -1.59
CA PHE A 85 -12.19 -7.81 -1.94
C PHE A 85 -12.63 -6.88 -0.81
N LEU A 86 -13.56 -5.98 -1.08
CA LEU A 86 -14.09 -5.04 -0.09
C LEU A 86 -15.56 -5.34 0.18
N VAL A 87 -15.95 -5.22 1.45
CA VAL A 87 -17.34 -5.39 1.87
C VAL A 87 -17.77 -4.31 2.88
N ASP A 88 -19.00 -3.82 2.75
CA ASP A 88 -19.55 -2.84 3.68
C ASP A 88 -20.13 -3.52 4.92
N LEU A 89 -19.52 -3.29 6.07
CA LEU A 89 -20.00 -3.73 7.38
C LEU A 89 -20.84 -2.59 7.99
N LYS A 90 -22.14 -2.57 7.70
CA LYS A 90 -23.03 -1.45 8.04
C LYS A 90 -23.38 -1.39 9.54
N ARG A 91 -23.36 -2.51 10.25
CA ARG A 91 -23.68 -2.65 11.67
C ARG A 91 -23.07 -3.93 12.24
N SER A 92 -23.12 -4.13 13.54
CA SER A 92 -22.75 -5.42 14.14
C SER A 92 -23.58 -6.57 13.56
N GLY A 93 -22.94 -7.72 13.32
CA GLY A 93 -23.56 -8.90 12.71
C GLY A 93 -22.55 -9.80 12.01
N THR A 94 -23.06 -10.90 11.45
CA THR A 94 -22.27 -11.80 10.62
C THR A 94 -22.59 -11.57 9.15
N TYR A 95 -21.54 -11.33 8.36
CA TYR A 95 -21.60 -11.13 6.92
C TYR A 95 -21.00 -12.35 6.23
N THR A 96 -21.72 -12.92 5.26
CA THR A 96 -21.29 -14.14 4.58
C THR A 96 -21.05 -13.87 3.11
N CYS A 97 -19.83 -14.10 2.66
CA CYS A 97 -19.45 -14.02 1.24
C CYS A 97 -19.20 -15.42 0.70
N LYS A 98 -19.68 -15.67 -0.52
CA LYS A 98 -19.31 -16.86 -1.29
C LYS A 98 -18.20 -16.46 -2.25
N VAL A 99 -17.11 -17.20 -2.23
CA VAL A 99 -15.96 -16.99 -3.12
C VAL A 99 -15.76 -18.25 -3.95
N VAL A 100 -15.62 -18.07 -5.26
CA VAL A 100 -15.27 -19.12 -6.21
C VAL A 100 -13.85 -18.83 -6.69
N LEU A 101 -12.93 -19.75 -6.46
CA LEU A 101 -11.54 -19.70 -6.92
C LEU A 101 -11.36 -20.69 -8.04
N SER A 102 -10.81 -20.28 -9.18
CA SER A 102 -10.61 -21.14 -10.34
C SER A 102 -9.15 -21.16 -10.77
N LYS A 103 -8.68 -22.34 -11.19
CA LYS A 103 -7.33 -22.55 -11.77
C LYS A 103 -7.30 -22.35 -13.28
N VAL A 104 -8.43 -22.00 -13.87
CA VAL A 104 -8.57 -21.77 -15.31
C VAL A 104 -9.23 -20.41 -15.57
N GLY A 105 -8.96 -19.87 -16.76
CA GLY A 105 -9.46 -18.56 -17.16
C GLY A 105 -8.58 -17.41 -16.64
N THR A 106 -9.08 -16.20 -16.82
CA THR A 106 -8.42 -14.97 -16.40
C THR A 106 -9.29 -14.23 -15.38
N GLN A 107 -8.66 -13.50 -14.48
CA GLN A 107 -9.37 -12.62 -13.56
C GLN A 107 -10.24 -11.64 -14.35
N LYS A 108 -11.48 -11.47 -13.90
CA LYS A 108 -12.40 -10.49 -14.47
C LYS A 108 -11.85 -9.09 -14.29
N ASP A 109 -11.94 -8.30 -15.31
CA ASP A 109 -11.54 -6.89 -15.30
C ASP A 109 -12.61 -6.03 -14.64
N TYR A 110 -12.23 -5.26 -13.63
CA TYR A 110 -13.07 -4.31 -12.92
C TYR A 110 -12.45 -2.91 -13.03
N PRO A 111 -13.24 -1.83 -12.98
CA PRO A 111 -12.72 -0.48 -12.97
C PRO A 111 -11.68 -0.27 -11.86
N LEU A 112 -10.56 0.33 -12.20
CA LEU A 112 -9.51 0.67 -11.24
C LEU A 112 -10.04 1.66 -10.20
N ARG A 113 -9.75 1.39 -8.94
CA ARG A 113 -10.00 2.29 -7.81
C ARG A 113 -8.72 2.66 -7.08
N THR A 114 -7.62 1.98 -7.42
CA THR A 114 -6.29 2.30 -6.95
C THR A 114 -5.30 2.28 -8.10
N TYR A 115 -4.23 3.05 -7.99
CA TYR A 115 -3.18 3.13 -8.99
C TYR A 115 -1.82 3.28 -8.32
N ALA A 116 -0.77 2.79 -8.97
CA ALA A 116 0.62 3.04 -8.60
C ALA A 116 1.50 3.10 -9.83
N GLU A 117 2.56 3.90 -9.75
CA GLU A 117 3.55 4.04 -10.81
C GLU A 117 4.96 4.19 -10.25
N LEU A 118 5.92 3.69 -11.02
CA LEU A 118 7.34 3.93 -10.86
C LEU A 118 7.91 4.16 -12.27
N LEU A 119 8.56 5.30 -12.48
CA LEU A 119 9.09 5.69 -13.78
C LEU A 119 10.55 6.04 -13.69
N LEU A 120 11.33 5.62 -14.69
CA LEU A 120 12.67 6.13 -14.88
C LEU A 120 12.62 7.49 -15.56
N THR A 121 13.54 8.38 -15.17
CA THR A 121 13.77 9.64 -15.89
C THR A 121 14.31 9.34 -17.28
N ASN A 122 13.60 9.77 -18.31
CA ASN A 122 14.02 9.62 -19.71
C ASN A 122 14.57 10.96 -20.27
N PRO A 123 15.88 11.10 -20.46
CA PRO A 123 16.46 12.35 -20.94
C PRO A 123 16.05 12.72 -22.39
N LYS A 124 15.47 11.77 -23.14
CA LYS A 124 14.98 11.99 -24.51
C LYS A 124 13.58 12.59 -24.54
N VAL A 125 12.83 12.55 -23.43
CA VAL A 125 11.50 13.16 -23.33
C VAL A 125 11.65 14.67 -23.18
N LYS A 126 11.00 15.44 -24.07
CA LYS A 126 11.06 16.91 -24.07
C LYS A 126 10.37 17.50 -22.83
N ASP A 127 9.18 17.02 -22.54
CA ASP A 127 8.45 17.39 -21.34
C ASP A 127 9.01 16.64 -20.13
N LYS A 128 9.74 17.37 -19.30
CA LYS A 128 10.38 16.80 -18.10
C LYS A 128 9.39 16.48 -16.98
N THR A 129 8.16 16.98 -17.05
CA THR A 129 7.09 16.71 -16.08
C THR A 129 6.28 15.47 -16.44
N LYS A 130 6.44 14.94 -17.65
CA LYS A 130 5.72 13.76 -18.16
C LYS A 130 6.72 12.74 -18.71
N GLN A 131 6.97 11.71 -17.91
CA GLN A 131 7.87 10.61 -18.28
C GLN A 131 7.10 9.41 -18.83
N ASN A 132 7.78 8.50 -19.52
CA ASN A 132 7.14 7.39 -20.22
C ASN A 132 7.84 6.03 -20.05
N LEU A 133 8.87 5.96 -19.21
CA LEU A 133 9.57 4.70 -18.92
C LEU A 133 9.01 4.08 -17.64
N TYR A 134 7.82 3.50 -17.75
CA TYR A 134 7.19 2.77 -16.65
C TYR A 134 7.96 1.47 -16.37
N ILE A 135 8.25 1.24 -15.10
CA ILE A 135 8.88 0.01 -14.60
C ILE A 135 8.12 -0.50 -13.39
N ARG A 136 8.21 -1.79 -13.11
CA ARG A 136 7.60 -2.38 -11.91
C ARG A 136 8.53 -2.37 -10.70
N GLN A 137 9.84 -2.45 -10.94
CA GLN A 137 10.85 -2.57 -9.90
C GLN A 137 12.15 -1.89 -10.32
N LEU A 138 12.82 -1.30 -9.34
CA LEU A 138 14.19 -0.81 -9.47
C LEU A 138 14.98 -1.17 -8.23
N VAL A 139 16.18 -1.72 -8.42
CA VAL A 139 17.15 -1.96 -7.35
C VAL A 139 18.46 -1.29 -7.73
N VAL A 140 19.02 -0.51 -6.82
CA VAL A 140 20.29 0.17 -6.99
C VAL A 140 21.27 -0.26 -5.90
N THR A 141 22.56 -0.28 -6.23
CA THR A 141 23.63 -0.53 -5.25
C THR A 141 24.05 0.78 -4.60
N LYS A 142 24.78 0.71 -3.49
CA LYS A 142 25.27 1.88 -2.76
C LYS A 142 26.23 2.76 -3.57
N GLU A 143 26.83 2.22 -4.63
CA GLU A 143 27.72 2.96 -5.52
C GLU A 143 26.97 4.02 -6.34
N LEU A 144 25.65 3.89 -6.47
CA LEU A 144 24.82 4.92 -7.09
C LEU A 144 24.47 5.98 -6.04
N GLU A 145 25.19 7.09 -6.06
CA GLU A 145 25.04 8.17 -5.08
C GLU A 145 23.70 8.90 -5.18
N ASP A 146 23.10 8.97 -6.38
CA ASP A 146 21.90 9.75 -6.65
C ASP A 146 20.76 8.90 -7.23
N SER A 147 20.18 8.06 -6.40
CA SER A 147 18.99 7.29 -6.76
C SER A 147 17.72 8.17 -6.86
N TYR A 148 17.68 9.28 -6.14
CA TYR A 148 16.57 10.22 -6.07
C TYR A 148 16.22 10.86 -7.42
N HIS A 149 17.23 11.23 -8.23
CA HIS A 149 17.02 11.82 -9.55
C HIS A 149 16.95 10.79 -10.70
N LEU A 150 17.23 9.52 -10.41
CA LEU A 150 17.11 8.43 -11.37
C LEU A 150 15.64 8.16 -11.74
N VAL A 151 14.75 8.31 -10.77
CA VAL A 151 13.32 8.08 -10.94
C VAL A 151 12.54 9.39 -11.03
N HIS A 152 11.54 9.38 -11.87
CA HIS A 152 10.61 10.49 -12.01
C HIS A 152 9.87 10.71 -10.69
N HIS A 153 9.53 11.97 -10.41
CA HIS A 153 8.96 12.43 -9.13
C HIS A 153 9.61 11.81 -7.88
N HIS A 154 10.87 11.39 -8.01
CA HIS A 154 11.76 10.98 -6.93
C HIS A 154 11.42 9.67 -6.23
N GLY A 155 10.56 8.83 -6.80
CA GLY A 155 10.24 7.53 -6.24
C GLY A 155 8.93 6.95 -6.73
N ILE A 156 8.47 5.88 -6.07
CA ILE A 156 7.16 5.28 -6.33
C ILE A 156 6.05 6.22 -5.86
N ALA A 157 5.02 6.40 -6.70
CA ALA A 157 3.80 7.10 -6.33
C ALA A 157 2.61 6.15 -6.41
N PHE A 158 1.65 6.31 -5.50
CA PHE A 158 0.45 5.47 -5.44
C PHE A 158 -0.74 6.24 -4.87
N GLU A 159 -1.93 5.82 -5.26
CA GLU A 159 -3.18 6.50 -4.92
C GLU A 159 -4.37 5.55 -4.87
N ASN A 160 -5.41 6.00 -4.21
CA ASN A 160 -6.78 5.59 -4.45
C ASN A 160 -7.63 6.82 -4.79
N GLU A 161 -8.93 6.69 -4.85
CA GLU A 161 -9.81 7.81 -5.17
C GLU A 161 -9.77 8.96 -4.14
N LEU A 162 -9.27 8.74 -2.91
CA LEU A 162 -9.29 9.73 -1.83
C LEU A 162 -7.93 10.42 -1.60
N ILE A 163 -6.84 9.67 -1.66
CA ILE A 163 -5.50 10.16 -1.32
C ILE A 163 -4.46 9.70 -2.33
N ALA A 164 -3.38 10.48 -2.47
CA ALA A 164 -2.22 10.12 -3.28
C ALA A 164 -0.93 10.57 -2.62
N LEU A 165 0.13 9.78 -2.76
CA LEU A 165 1.42 10.03 -2.14
C LEU A 165 2.53 9.39 -2.93
N ARG A 166 3.77 9.82 -2.63
CA ARG A 166 5.00 9.20 -3.15
C ARG A 166 5.95 8.87 -2.01
N ILE A 167 6.86 7.92 -2.23
CA ILE A 167 7.92 7.55 -1.30
C ILE A 167 9.25 7.87 -1.96
N TYR A 168 10.07 8.72 -1.35
CA TYR A 168 11.36 9.09 -1.90
C TYR A 168 12.33 7.92 -1.98
N PHE A 169 12.98 7.77 -3.14
CA PHE A 169 13.94 6.71 -3.42
C PHE A 169 15.36 7.09 -2.98
N ASP A 170 15.50 7.43 -1.71
CA ASP A 170 16.78 7.71 -1.07
C ASP A 170 16.77 7.26 0.40
N LYS A 171 17.81 7.61 1.16
CA LYS A 171 17.94 7.27 2.58
C LYS A 171 16.84 7.84 3.47
N ARG A 172 16.11 8.85 3.01
CA ARG A 172 15.00 9.46 3.76
C ARG A 172 13.74 8.61 3.71
N GLN A 173 13.44 8.00 2.56
CA GLN A 173 12.21 7.22 2.30
C GLN A 173 10.96 7.92 2.84
N THR A 174 10.99 9.26 2.79
CA THR A 174 9.92 10.07 3.34
C THR A 174 8.70 10.00 2.44
N LEU A 175 7.53 9.88 3.07
CA LEU A 175 6.24 9.96 2.39
C LEU A 175 5.90 11.42 2.16
N ASP A 176 5.67 11.75 0.92
CA ASP A 176 5.29 13.07 0.45
C ASP A 176 3.86 13.04 -0.08
N LEU A 177 3.10 14.11 0.16
CA LEU A 177 1.65 14.11 0.07
C LEU A 177 1.16 14.91 -1.14
N TYR A 178 0.19 14.34 -1.86
CA TYR A 178 -0.53 15.00 -2.93
C TYR A 178 -1.96 15.33 -2.46
N GLY A 179 -2.34 16.58 -2.45
CA GLY A 179 -3.64 17.06 -2.03
C GLY A 179 -4.63 17.10 -3.19
N LYS A 180 -5.55 16.16 -3.24
CA LYS A 180 -6.64 16.13 -4.23
C LYS A 180 -7.68 17.21 -3.92
N LYS A 181 -8.38 17.70 -4.95
CA LYS A 181 -9.55 18.59 -4.79
C LYS A 181 -10.86 17.82 -4.88
N ARG A 182 -10.89 16.78 -5.73
CA ARG A 182 -12.04 15.91 -5.97
C ARG A 182 -11.64 14.45 -5.85
N MET A 183 -12.60 13.57 -5.62
CA MET A 183 -12.35 12.12 -5.64
C MET A 183 -12.02 11.66 -7.06
N GLY A 184 -11.05 10.76 -7.19
CA GLY A 184 -10.68 10.16 -8.46
C GLY A 184 -9.20 9.77 -8.51
N LEU A 185 -8.80 9.01 -9.52
CA LEU A 185 -7.40 8.71 -9.79
C LEU A 185 -6.81 9.84 -10.64
N GLU A 186 -5.65 10.35 -10.27
CA GLU A 186 -5.05 11.53 -10.89
C GLU A 186 -3.57 11.33 -11.27
N LEU A 187 -2.86 10.40 -10.62
CA LEU A 187 -1.40 10.28 -10.77
C LEU A 187 -0.98 9.90 -12.18
N HIS A 188 -1.73 9.07 -12.87
CA HIS A 188 -1.44 8.74 -14.27
C HIS A 188 -1.41 9.99 -15.16
N ASP A 189 -2.28 10.97 -14.89
CA ASP A 189 -2.37 12.20 -15.68
C ASP A 189 -1.40 13.28 -15.19
N THR A 190 -1.18 13.39 -13.88
CA THR A 190 -0.38 14.46 -13.29
C THR A 190 1.08 14.07 -13.07
N GLN A 191 1.35 12.77 -12.84
CA GLN A 191 2.66 12.27 -12.44
C GLN A 191 3.28 13.12 -11.32
N PHE A 192 2.46 13.50 -10.33
CA PHE A 192 2.81 14.39 -9.22
C PHE A 192 3.12 15.86 -9.59
N TYR A 193 3.31 16.16 -10.87
CA TYR A 193 3.63 17.50 -11.37
C TYR A 193 2.45 18.10 -12.13
N THR A 194 1.50 18.61 -11.39
CA THR A 194 0.25 19.17 -11.89
C THR A 194 0.50 20.49 -12.65
N THR A 195 0.08 20.55 -13.89
CA THR A 195 0.17 21.77 -14.70
C THR A 195 -0.88 22.80 -14.27
N GLN A 196 -0.71 24.07 -14.69
CA GLN A 196 -1.71 25.10 -14.40
C GLN A 196 -3.07 24.76 -15.00
N GLU A 197 -3.10 24.21 -16.23
CA GLU A 197 -4.33 23.77 -16.86
C GLU A 197 -5.05 22.67 -16.05
N GLN A 198 -4.31 21.67 -15.60
CA GLN A 198 -4.88 20.61 -14.75
C GLN A 198 -5.42 21.16 -13.42
N ARG A 199 -4.72 22.14 -12.78
CA ARG A 199 -5.23 22.81 -11.57
C ARG A 199 -6.57 23.52 -11.82
N LEU A 200 -6.72 24.18 -12.97
CA LEU A 200 -7.97 24.81 -13.37
C LEU A 200 -9.09 23.79 -13.63
N GLN A 201 -8.73 22.58 -14.06
CA GLN A 201 -9.65 21.46 -14.22
C GLN A 201 -9.99 20.74 -12.91
N GLY A 202 -9.43 21.18 -11.78
CA GLY A 202 -9.71 20.65 -10.45
C GLY A 202 -8.84 19.46 -10.04
N TYR A 203 -7.71 19.22 -10.71
CA TYR A 203 -6.68 18.28 -10.23
C TYR A 203 -6.01 18.81 -8.97
N GLY A 204 -5.52 17.87 -8.14
CA GLY A 204 -4.72 18.17 -6.98
C GLY A 204 -3.27 18.53 -7.32
N GLU A 205 -2.43 18.63 -6.31
CA GLU A 205 -1.02 18.96 -6.44
C GLU A 205 -0.22 18.55 -5.19
N ASP A 206 1.10 18.64 -5.24
CA ASP A 206 1.99 18.49 -4.09
C ASP A 206 1.65 19.52 -3.00
N ILE A 207 1.53 19.07 -1.73
CA ILE A 207 1.06 19.92 -0.63
C ILE A 207 2.02 19.99 0.57
N LEU A 208 3.16 19.28 0.53
CA LEU A 208 4.03 19.18 1.70
C LEU A 208 5.52 19.17 1.36
N TRP A 209 6.25 20.19 1.79
CA TRP A 209 7.70 20.16 1.82
C TRP A 209 8.21 19.38 3.04
N THR A 210 8.66 18.16 2.86
CA THR A 210 9.08 17.28 3.96
C THR A 210 10.52 17.49 4.45
N GLY A 211 11.41 17.99 3.59
CA GLY A 211 12.83 18.17 3.94
C GLY A 211 13.51 16.88 4.43
N ASN A 212 14.07 16.91 5.63
CA ASN A 212 14.70 15.77 6.31
C ASN A 212 13.80 15.15 7.39
N SER A 213 12.57 15.64 7.55
CA SER A 213 11.62 15.11 8.51
C SER A 213 11.13 13.71 8.14
N MET A 214 10.35 13.10 9.02
CA MET A 214 9.63 11.85 8.74
C MET A 214 8.42 12.06 7.83
N GLY A 215 8.04 13.32 7.50
CA GLY A 215 6.84 13.61 6.72
C GLY A 215 5.60 12.99 7.33
N LEU A 216 4.91 12.15 6.57
CA LEU A 216 3.84 11.29 7.06
C LEU A 216 4.41 9.90 7.37
N GLY A 217 5.06 9.72 8.52
CA GLY A 217 5.34 8.41 9.08
C GLY A 217 6.46 7.60 8.43
N ALA A 218 7.45 8.22 7.80
CA ALA A 218 8.61 7.49 7.31
C ALA A 218 9.33 6.74 8.43
N LEU A 219 9.73 5.50 8.15
CA LEU A 219 10.49 4.70 9.10
C LEU A 219 11.94 5.16 9.17
N ARG A 220 12.50 5.14 10.35
CA ARG A 220 13.91 5.44 10.65
C ARG A 220 14.47 4.34 11.54
N GLY A 221 15.75 4.06 11.46
CA GLY A 221 16.43 3.33 12.51
C GLY A 221 16.41 4.13 13.82
N TRP A 222 16.57 3.44 14.95
CA TRP A 222 16.71 4.09 16.25
C TRP A 222 17.95 3.55 16.97
N SER A 223 18.91 4.43 17.23
CA SER A 223 20.10 4.09 17.99
C SER A 223 20.65 5.30 18.75
N ASN A 224 21.30 5.08 19.89
CA ASN A 224 21.92 6.13 20.71
C ASN A 224 20.96 7.30 21.05
N GLY A 225 19.67 6.98 21.25
CA GLY A 225 18.66 7.99 21.60
C GLY A 225 18.20 8.89 20.45
N LYS A 226 18.52 8.54 19.19
CA LYS A 226 18.20 9.34 18.00
C LYS A 226 17.66 8.50 16.85
N ALA A 227 16.79 9.11 16.06
CA ALA A 227 16.36 8.58 14.77
C ALA A 227 17.54 8.63 13.77
N GLN A 228 17.70 7.58 12.99
CA GLN A 228 18.76 7.40 12.01
C GLN A 228 18.15 7.22 10.62
N MET A 229 18.70 7.92 9.62
CA MET A 229 18.37 7.63 8.22
C MET A 229 18.81 6.22 7.85
N LEU A 230 18.14 5.61 6.89
CA LEU A 230 18.50 4.29 6.36
C LEU A 230 19.59 4.44 5.29
N ASP A 231 20.76 4.95 5.65
CA ASP A 231 21.80 5.42 4.72
C ASP A 231 22.87 4.37 4.37
N ASP A 232 23.35 3.57 5.31
CA ASP A 232 24.36 2.53 5.05
C ASP A 232 23.70 1.21 4.64
N VAL A 233 23.37 1.09 3.35
CA VAL A 233 22.77 -0.11 2.74
C VAL A 233 23.70 -0.69 1.70
N VAL A 234 23.60 -1.99 1.41
CA VAL A 234 24.29 -2.62 0.28
C VAL A 234 23.55 -2.35 -1.01
N HIS A 235 22.21 -2.43 -0.97
CA HIS A 235 21.34 -2.08 -2.09
C HIS A 235 20.01 -1.54 -1.57
N ARG A 236 19.36 -0.74 -2.40
CA ARG A 236 18.02 -0.19 -2.14
C ARG A 236 17.10 -0.48 -3.30
N GLY A 237 15.86 -0.84 -3.01
CA GLY A 237 14.87 -1.13 -4.04
C GLY A 237 13.52 -0.47 -3.78
N GLN A 238 12.80 -0.22 -4.88
CA GLN A 238 11.37 0.09 -4.87
C GLN A 238 10.64 -0.83 -5.84
N ARG A 239 9.42 -1.22 -5.49
CA ARG A 239 8.58 -2.09 -6.31
C ARG A 239 7.11 -1.72 -6.22
N VAL A 240 6.45 -1.60 -7.38
CA VAL A 240 4.98 -1.66 -7.48
C VAL A 240 4.60 -3.14 -7.43
N VAL A 241 4.05 -3.61 -6.32
CA VAL A 241 3.60 -4.99 -6.20
C VAL A 241 2.33 -5.19 -6.99
N CYS A 242 1.31 -4.37 -6.71
CA CYS A 242 0.03 -4.39 -7.42
C CYS A 242 -0.67 -3.04 -7.36
N HIS A 243 -1.64 -2.86 -8.26
CA HIS A 243 -2.73 -1.90 -8.15
C HIS A 243 -3.95 -2.48 -8.86
N GLY A 244 -5.15 -2.02 -8.53
CA GLY A 244 -6.36 -2.60 -9.10
C GLY A 244 -7.67 -2.05 -8.53
N PRO A 245 -8.75 -2.83 -8.61
CA PRO A 245 -10.06 -2.40 -8.13
C PRO A 245 -10.19 -2.38 -6.60
N VAL A 246 -9.27 -3.05 -5.88
CA VAL A 246 -9.39 -3.27 -4.43
C VAL A 246 -8.30 -2.59 -3.63
N ARG A 247 -7.04 -2.76 -4.04
CA ARG A 247 -5.89 -2.18 -3.33
C ARG A 247 -4.71 -1.91 -4.25
N THR A 248 -3.81 -1.04 -3.79
CA THR A 248 -2.46 -0.92 -4.28
C THR A 248 -1.46 -1.25 -3.18
N ILE A 249 -0.34 -1.87 -3.57
CA ILE A 249 0.78 -2.20 -2.69
C ILE A 249 2.07 -1.69 -3.32
N ALA A 250 2.78 -0.84 -2.55
CA ALA A 250 4.12 -0.37 -2.85
C ALA A 250 5.11 -0.93 -1.84
N GLU A 251 6.32 -1.26 -2.27
CA GLU A 251 7.39 -1.73 -1.38
C GLU A 251 8.67 -0.94 -1.54
N MET A 252 9.33 -0.74 -0.38
CA MET A 252 10.71 -0.31 -0.25
C MET A 252 11.55 -1.47 0.29
N SER A 253 12.80 -1.58 -0.14
CA SER A 253 13.76 -2.55 0.42
C SER A 253 15.12 -1.93 0.63
N ASP A 254 15.71 -2.19 1.79
CA ASP A 254 17.06 -1.81 2.18
C ASP A 254 17.85 -3.07 2.52
N GLY A 255 18.49 -3.65 1.50
CA GLY A 255 19.27 -4.85 1.66
C GLY A 255 20.61 -4.56 2.35
N GLY A 256 20.89 -5.30 3.42
CA GLY A 256 22.11 -5.17 4.18
C GLY A 256 22.28 -3.81 4.87
N TRP A 257 21.19 -3.20 5.36
CA TRP A 257 21.26 -1.97 6.15
C TRP A 257 22.07 -2.19 7.44
N LEU A 258 23.08 -1.35 7.66
CA LEU A 258 23.93 -1.35 8.85
C LEU A 258 23.24 -0.59 9.97
N TRP A 259 22.50 -1.28 10.83
CA TRP A 259 21.79 -0.66 11.94
C TRP A 259 22.65 -0.47 13.21
N LYS A 260 23.70 -1.31 13.37
CA LYS A 260 24.67 -1.26 14.46
C LYS A 260 26.00 -1.77 13.96
N GLN A 261 27.12 -1.32 14.56
CA GLN A 261 28.45 -1.74 14.15
C GLN A 261 28.58 -3.28 14.00
N GLY A 262 28.93 -3.71 12.80
CA GLY A 262 29.09 -5.11 12.44
C GLY A 262 27.78 -5.90 12.26
N GLN A 263 26.61 -5.28 12.39
CA GLN A 263 25.32 -5.96 12.26
C GLN A 263 24.48 -5.36 11.13
N ARG A 264 24.19 -6.19 10.13
CA ARG A 264 23.35 -5.81 8.99
C ARG A 264 22.05 -6.60 8.99
N VAL A 265 20.98 -5.95 8.56
CA VAL A 265 19.66 -6.54 8.37
C VAL A 265 19.13 -6.16 6.98
N ASN A 266 18.33 -7.03 6.39
CA ASN A 266 17.50 -6.69 5.26
C ASN A 266 16.18 -6.14 5.80
N LEU A 267 15.82 -4.93 5.43
CA LEU A 267 14.57 -4.29 5.79
C LEU A 267 13.69 -4.23 4.55
N THR A 268 12.45 -4.67 4.67
CA THR A 268 11.40 -4.48 3.65
C THR A 268 10.25 -3.74 4.29
N GLU A 269 9.78 -2.69 3.66
CA GLU A 269 8.61 -1.91 4.06
C GLU A 269 7.53 -2.04 2.99
N ARG A 270 6.33 -2.43 3.39
CA ARG A 270 5.17 -2.57 2.51
C ARG A 270 4.10 -1.55 2.90
N TYR A 271 3.64 -0.82 1.92
CA TYR A 271 2.60 0.19 2.05
C TYR A 271 1.37 -0.30 1.29
N THR A 272 0.30 -0.59 2.03
CA THR A 272 -0.97 -1.05 1.46
C THR A 272 -2.02 0.03 1.58
N LEU A 273 -2.62 0.43 0.46
CA LEU A 273 -3.71 1.40 0.39
C LEU A 273 -4.91 0.74 -0.30
N TYR A 274 -6.03 0.66 0.43
CA TYR A 274 -7.28 0.11 -0.08
C TYR A 274 -8.15 1.18 -0.74
N ALA A 275 -8.94 0.78 -1.72
CA ALA A 275 -9.93 1.64 -2.34
C ALA A 275 -10.98 2.12 -1.30
N GLY A 276 -11.35 3.40 -1.35
CA GLY A 276 -12.26 4.02 -0.39
C GLY A 276 -11.71 4.25 1.01
N HIS A 277 -10.43 3.97 1.25
CA HIS A 277 -9.75 4.23 2.52
C HIS A 277 -8.92 5.50 2.47
N ARG A 278 -8.90 6.23 3.59
CA ARG A 278 -8.00 7.37 3.79
C ARG A 278 -6.72 6.96 4.51
N ASP A 279 -6.59 5.71 4.89
CA ASP A 279 -5.47 5.20 5.67
C ASP A 279 -4.61 4.22 4.88
N ILE A 280 -3.34 4.23 5.21
CA ILE A 280 -2.30 3.36 4.67
C ILE A 280 -1.85 2.44 5.79
N CYS A 281 -1.87 1.13 5.55
CA CYS A 281 -1.22 0.17 6.42
C CYS A 281 0.25 0.06 6.02
N VAL A 282 1.15 0.29 6.97
CA VAL A 282 2.59 0.09 6.80
C VAL A 282 3.02 -1.12 7.62
N GLU A 283 3.65 -2.08 6.96
CA GLU A 283 4.28 -3.25 7.58
C GLU A 283 5.76 -3.27 7.23
N ALA A 284 6.61 -3.62 8.20
CA ALA A 284 8.03 -3.75 7.94
C ALA A 284 8.60 -5.03 8.53
N TRP A 285 9.53 -5.64 7.81
CA TRP A 285 10.21 -6.88 8.20
C TRP A 285 11.71 -6.65 8.18
N ALA A 286 12.37 -6.98 9.29
CA ALA A 286 13.84 -6.97 9.43
C ALA A 286 14.36 -8.40 9.57
N VAL A 287 15.23 -8.81 8.65
CA VAL A 287 15.80 -10.17 8.60
C VAL A 287 17.31 -10.09 8.45
N PRO A 288 18.10 -10.81 9.28
CA PRO A 288 17.68 -11.66 10.41
C PRO A 288 17.05 -10.84 11.54
N VAL A 289 16.27 -11.50 12.40
CA VAL A 289 15.75 -10.88 13.62
C VAL A 289 16.94 -10.51 14.52
N ALA A 290 17.13 -9.22 14.76
CA ALA A 290 18.26 -8.71 15.52
C ALA A 290 17.81 -8.24 16.91
N GLU A 291 18.47 -8.77 17.94
CA GLU A 291 18.17 -8.39 19.32
C GLU A 291 18.50 -6.91 19.56
N GLY A 292 17.57 -6.21 20.17
CA GLY A 292 17.72 -4.79 20.48
C GLY A 292 17.48 -3.86 19.31
N LEU A 293 17.15 -4.37 18.11
CA LEU A 293 16.75 -3.54 16.97
C LEU A 293 15.53 -2.69 17.33
N ARG A 294 15.61 -1.41 17.05
CA ARG A 294 14.54 -0.43 17.27
C ARG A 294 14.42 0.48 16.06
N PHE A 295 13.23 0.99 15.88
CA PHE A 295 12.91 1.96 14.84
C PHE A 295 12.28 3.21 15.45
N ALA A 296 12.20 4.27 14.67
CA ALA A 296 11.40 5.44 14.97
C ALA A 296 10.50 5.74 13.77
N THR A 297 9.30 6.25 14.04
CA THR A 297 8.40 6.83 13.05
C THR A 297 7.57 7.92 13.72
N GLY A 298 6.99 8.82 12.94
CA GLY A 298 6.23 9.92 13.51
C GLY A 298 5.70 10.87 12.46
N LEU A 299 5.24 12.02 12.90
CA LEU A 299 4.73 13.07 12.02
C LEU A 299 5.70 14.25 12.02
N MET A 300 5.93 14.80 10.82
CA MET A 300 6.67 16.06 10.69
C MET A 300 6.10 17.12 11.61
N HIS A 301 6.98 17.85 12.31
CA HIS A 301 6.59 18.99 13.11
C HIS A 301 6.16 20.16 12.21
N MET A 302 5.01 20.75 12.52
CA MET A 302 4.54 21.99 11.91
C MET A 302 4.37 23.06 12.99
N ALA A 303 5.05 24.18 12.84
CA ALA A 303 4.95 25.29 13.77
C ALA A 303 3.52 25.85 13.81
N GLY A 304 2.97 26.04 15.01
CA GLY A 304 1.61 26.56 15.20
C GLY A 304 0.49 25.56 14.93
N ALA A 305 0.79 24.32 14.52
CA ALA A 305 -0.23 23.31 14.31
C ALA A 305 -0.94 22.91 15.61
N SER A 306 -2.25 22.68 15.51
CA SER A 306 -3.00 21.97 16.55
C SER A 306 -2.56 20.51 16.60
N LYS A 307 -2.41 19.93 17.79
CA LYS A 307 -1.90 18.58 17.98
C LYS A 307 -2.85 17.73 18.82
N LEU A 308 -2.88 16.45 18.51
CA LEU A 308 -3.57 15.41 19.27
C LEU A 308 -2.56 14.33 19.66
N SER A 309 -2.57 13.89 20.91
CA SER A 309 -2.02 12.60 21.34
C SER A 309 -2.94 11.97 22.37
N ASP A 310 -3.17 10.68 22.28
CA ASP A 310 -3.88 9.91 23.30
C ASP A 310 -2.92 9.16 24.24
N HIS A 311 -1.60 9.32 24.04
CA HIS A 311 -0.52 8.63 24.73
C HIS A 311 -0.63 7.08 24.70
N LYS A 312 -1.37 6.57 23.70
CA LYS A 312 -1.62 5.13 23.46
C LYS A 312 -1.44 4.79 21.98
N GLY A 313 -0.50 5.48 21.32
CA GLY A 313 -0.11 5.24 19.94
C GLY A 313 -0.83 6.09 18.88
N LEU A 314 -1.83 6.88 19.22
CA LEU A 314 -2.46 7.81 18.28
C LEU A 314 -1.82 9.20 18.44
N ARG A 315 -1.28 9.72 17.32
CA ARG A 315 -0.94 11.13 17.17
C ARG A 315 -1.60 11.70 15.92
N GLY A 316 -1.92 12.97 15.99
CA GLY A 316 -2.42 13.76 14.87
C GLY A 316 -2.01 15.20 14.98
N LEU A 317 -1.99 15.87 13.86
CA LEU A 317 -1.82 17.31 13.77
C LEU A 317 -2.77 17.87 12.69
N TRP A 318 -3.04 19.16 12.81
CA TRP A 318 -3.71 19.98 11.80
C TRP A 318 -2.99 21.32 11.75
N GLY A 319 -2.41 21.62 10.60
CA GLY A 319 -1.58 22.81 10.46
C GLY A 319 -1.38 23.24 9.03
N THR A 320 -0.70 24.38 8.87
CA THR A 320 -0.40 25.00 7.60
C THR A 320 1.11 25.00 7.37
N ASN A 321 1.55 24.59 6.16
CA ASN A 321 2.96 24.53 5.81
C ASN A 321 3.14 24.86 4.32
N TRP A 322 4.39 24.96 3.91
CA TRP A 322 4.76 25.18 2.51
C TRP A 322 4.85 23.86 1.76
N PRO A 323 4.35 23.78 0.51
CA PRO A 323 4.47 22.60 -0.34
C PRO A 323 5.85 22.45 -0.98
N ALA A 324 6.66 23.52 -1.01
CA ALA A 324 7.98 23.52 -1.61
C ALA A 324 9.00 24.35 -0.80
N LYS A 325 10.29 24.08 -1.02
CA LYS A 325 11.38 24.86 -0.43
C LYS A 325 11.39 26.31 -0.93
N ASP A 326 11.08 26.51 -2.22
CA ASP A 326 10.91 27.84 -2.80
C ASP A 326 9.50 28.35 -2.53
N THR A 327 9.38 29.20 -1.52
CA THR A 327 8.10 29.75 -1.08
C THR A 327 7.61 30.92 -1.94
N THR A 328 8.40 31.38 -2.92
CA THR A 328 8.02 32.50 -3.79
C THR A 328 7.07 32.10 -4.92
N THR A 329 7.01 30.79 -5.25
CA THR A 329 6.25 30.26 -6.37
C THR A 329 5.02 29.45 -5.95
N CYS A 330 4.78 29.32 -4.65
CA CYS A 330 3.68 28.53 -4.11
C CYS A 330 2.94 29.27 -2.99
N ILE A 331 1.77 28.76 -2.63
CA ILE A 331 0.99 29.19 -1.46
C ILE A 331 1.07 28.13 -0.39
N GLN A 332 0.85 28.53 0.86
CA GLN A 332 0.79 27.58 1.97
C GLN A 332 -0.43 26.67 1.83
N GLU A 333 -0.26 25.44 2.28
CA GLU A 333 -1.29 24.41 2.30
C GLU A 333 -1.64 24.04 3.74
N THR A 334 -2.93 23.88 4.00
CA THR A 334 -3.43 23.40 5.29
C THR A 334 -3.81 21.94 5.18
N LEU A 335 -3.31 21.12 6.12
CA LEU A 335 -3.55 19.69 6.12
C LEU A 335 -3.57 19.10 7.53
N GLY A 336 -4.23 17.95 7.64
CA GLY A 336 -4.17 17.07 8.80
C GLY A 336 -3.34 15.84 8.51
N MET A 337 -2.46 15.45 9.42
CA MET A 337 -1.76 14.18 9.40
C MET A 337 -2.11 13.37 10.65
N GLY A 338 -2.12 12.04 10.52
CA GLY A 338 -2.37 11.12 11.62
C GLY A 338 -1.55 9.85 11.52
N ILE A 339 -1.09 9.36 12.67
CA ILE A 339 -0.39 8.08 12.81
C ILE A 339 -0.98 7.30 13.98
N TYR A 340 -1.18 5.99 13.77
CA TYR A 340 -1.51 5.07 14.84
C TYR A 340 -0.52 3.89 14.87
N VAL A 341 0.14 3.73 16.01
CA VAL A 341 1.04 2.61 16.30
C VAL A 341 0.35 1.68 17.30
N PRO A 342 0.07 0.41 16.94
CA PRO A 342 -0.48 -0.56 17.87
C PRO A 342 0.43 -0.79 19.09
N ALA A 343 -0.17 -1.02 20.26
CA ALA A 343 0.53 -1.17 21.52
C ALA A 343 1.60 -2.28 21.52
N ALA A 344 1.42 -3.31 20.69
CA ALA A 344 2.40 -4.41 20.56
C ALA A 344 3.78 -3.92 20.06
N TYR A 345 3.82 -2.84 19.28
CA TYR A 345 5.03 -2.28 18.69
C TYR A 345 5.49 -0.98 19.34
N LEU A 346 4.60 -0.30 20.06
CA LEU A 346 4.88 0.99 20.69
C LEU A 346 5.77 0.81 21.92
N GLN A 347 6.98 1.35 21.87
CA GLN A 347 7.90 1.33 23.01
C GLN A 347 7.89 2.64 23.78
N LYS A 348 7.91 3.77 23.09
CA LYS A 348 8.00 5.09 23.71
C LYS A 348 7.43 6.17 22.79
N GLU A 349 6.73 7.11 23.36
CA GLU A 349 6.38 8.39 22.75
C GLU A 349 7.47 9.41 23.06
N LEU A 350 7.99 10.09 22.03
CA LEU A 350 9.03 11.10 22.20
C LEU A 350 8.43 12.50 22.28
N ALA A 351 9.11 13.39 22.99
CA ALA A 351 8.89 14.82 22.85
C ALA A 351 9.30 15.26 21.43
N CYS A 352 8.68 16.32 20.92
CA CYS A 352 9.07 16.93 19.66
C CYS A 352 10.54 17.38 19.73
N ASP A 353 11.31 17.01 18.72
CA ASP A 353 12.72 17.43 18.60
C ASP A 353 12.92 18.69 17.73
N GLY A 354 11.82 19.32 17.32
CA GLY A 354 11.81 20.48 16.41
C GLY A 354 11.69 20.09 14.94
N LEU A 355 11.90 18.82 14.59
CA LEU A 355 11.76 18.28 13.26
C LEU A 355 10.57 17.32 13.16
N ASP A 356 10.40 16.46 14.17
CA ASP A 356 9.38 15.41 14.19
C ASP A 356 8.72 15.23 15.56
N ASP A 357 7.46 14.83 15.55
CA ASP A 357 6.71 14.29 16.67
C ASP A 357 6.71 12.76 16.58
N ALA A 358 7.70 12.09 17.18
CA ALA A 358 7.99 10.69 16.87
C ALA A 358 7.67 9.70 18.00
N TYR A 359 7.58 8.42 17.61
CA TYR A 359 7.54 7.23 18.46
C TYR A 359 8.80 6.39 18.28
N VAL A 360 9.20 5.67 19.33
CA VAL A 360 10.14 4.55 19.22
C VAL A 360 9.35 3.26 19.15
N LEU A 361 9.72 2.40 18.21
CA LEU A 361 9.08 1.14 17.92
C LEU A 361 10.01 -0.04 18.20
N ALA A 362 9.43 -1.12 18.72
CA ALA A 362 10.10 -2.40 18.88
C ALA A 362 9.43 -3.44 17.96
N PRO A 363 10.14 -4.02 17.00
CA PRO A 363 9.58 -5.09 16.19
C PRO A 363 9.33 -6.35 17.03
N VAL A 364 8.28 -7.08 16.72
CA VAL A 364 7.95 -8.39 17.31
C VAL A 364 8.33 -9.47 16.30
N ASN A 365 9.29 -10.31 16.63
CA ASN A 365 9.86 -11.33 15.71
C ASN A 365 10.31 -10.73 14.37
N GLY A 366 10.94 -9.55 14.41
CA GLY A 366 11.42 -8.85 13.22
C GLY A 366 10.34 -8.09 12.43
N HIS A 367 9.08 -8.18 12.81
CA HIS A 367 7.95 -7.52 12.16
C HIS A 367 7.43 -6.35 12.99
N LEU A 368 7.02 -5.29 12.31
CA LEU A 368 6.26 -4.18 12.90
C LEU A 368 5.15 -3.72 11.95
N LYS A 369 4.13 -3.07 12.53
CA LYS A 369 2.99 -2.55 11.80
C LYS A 369 2.50 -1.26 12.41
N TYR A 370 2.16 -0.29 11.55
CA TYR A 370 1.53 0.96 11.95
C TYR A 370 0.64 1.49 10.82
N TYR A 371 -0.11 2.53 11.11
CA TYR A 371 -1.09 3.08 10.18
C TYR A 371 -0.91 4.57 10.05
N LEU A 372 -1.08 5.09 8.84
CA LEU A 372 -0.93 6.49 8.47
C LEU A 372 -2.21 6.99 7.83
N THR A 373 -2.52 8.27 8.01
CA THR A 373 -3.67 8.91 7.34
C THR A 373 -3.43 10.40 7.22
N TYR A 374 -4.03 11.03 6.20
CA TYR A 374 -4.00 12.48 6.04
C TYR A 374 -5.25 13.01 5.33
N SER A 375 -5.46 14.33 5.42
CA SER A 375 -6.46 15.07 4.67
C SER A 375 -5.92 16.45 4.34
N ALA A 376 -6.15 16.94 3.13
CA ALA A 376 -5.84 18.31 2.74
C ALA A 376 -7.11 19.19 2.86
N ASP A 377 -6.97 20.43 3.32
CA ASP A 377 -8.08 21.37 3.44
C ASP A 377 -8.76 21.68 2.08
N LYS A 378 -8.02 21.58 0.98
CA LYS A 378 -8.54 21.75 -0.38
C LYS A 378 -9.49 20.65 -0.86
N GLU A 379 -9.58 19.51 -0.18
CA GLU A 379 -10.45 18.38 -0.54
C GLU A 379 -11.93 18.75 -0.33
N THR A 380 -12.77 18.68 -1.36
CA THR A 380 -14.21 18.94 -1.23
C THR A 380 -14.95 17.89 -0.38
N TYR A 381 -14.33 16.75 -0.14
CA TYR A 381 -14.83 15.60 0.63
C TYR A 381 -14.04 15.35 1.91
N GLY A 382 -13.07 16.19 2.23
CA GLY A 382 -12.15 16.06 3.34
C GLY A 382 -12.58 16.77 4.61
N TYR A 383 -11.60 17.09 5.43
CA TYR A 383 -11.79 17.83 6.68
C TYR A 383 -11.23 19.24 6.50
N HIS A 384 -11.91 20.24 7.13
CA HIS A 384 -11.56 21.65 7.00
C HIS A 384 -11.25 22.30 8.34
N GLN A 385 -11.36 21.54 9.45
CA GLN A 385 -11.08 22.02 10.79
C GLN A 385 -10.38 20.96 11.64
N ALA A 386 -9.52 21.42 12.54
CA ALA A 386 -8.78 20.55 13.46
C ALA A 386 -9.69 19.65 14.31
N CYS A 387 -10.81 20.19 14.82
CA CYS A 387 -11.73 19.44 15.67
C CYS A 387 -12.37 18.24 14.95
N ASP A 388 -12.74 18.42 13.69
CA ASP A 388 -13.36 17.37 12.86
C ASP A 388 -12.31 16.31 12.47
N TRP A 389 -11.10 16.77 12.11
CA TRP A 389 -9.97 15.89 11.85
C TRP A 389 -9.62 15.03 13.09
N PHE A 390 -9.52 15.62 14.26
CA PHE A 390 -9.21 14.87 15.48
C PHE A 390 -10.35 13.95 15.91
N THR A 391 -11.58 14.29 15.60
CA THR A 391 -12.74 13.40 15.80
C THR A 391 -12.64 12.20 14.88
N TYR A 392 -12.34 12.41 13.60
CA TYR A 392 -12.05 11.32 12.65
C TYR A 392 -10.92 10.41 13.16
N LEU A 393 -9.78 10.95 13.57
CA LEU A 393 -8.63 10.15 14.04
C LEU A 393 -8.99 9.24 15.22
N LYS A 394 -9.79 9.72 16.17
CA LYS A 394 -10.27 8.89 17.30
C LYS A 394 -11.20 7.77 16.84
N GLN A 395 -12.10 8.06 15.88
CA GLN A 395 -13.00 7.06 15.30
C GLN A 395 -12.24 6.05 14.44
N TRP A 396 -11.31 6.51 13.63
CA TRP A 396 -10.43 5.67 12.83
C TRP A 396 -9.63 4.68 13.69
N LYS A 397 -8.98 5.15 14.76
CA LYS A 397 -8.33 4.25 15.71
C LYS A 397 -9.29 3.24 16.31
N ALA A 398 -10.50 3.66 16.68
CA ALA A 398 -11.51 2.76 17.26
C ALA A 398 -11.92 1.67 16.25
N LEU A 399 -12.07 1.99 14.95
CA LEU A 399 -12.31 1.00 13.90
C LEU A 399 -11.12 0.04 13.75
N LEU A 400 -9.88 0.54 13.70
CA LEU A 400 -8.68 -0.30 13.62
C LEU A 400 -8.54 -1.27 14.80
N LEU A 401 -9.07 -0.92 15.97
CA LEU A 401 -9.10 -1.79 17.14
C LEU A 401 -10.27 -2.79 17.11
N ALA A 402 -11.34 -2.49 16.38
CA ALA A 402 -12.56 -3.29 16.30
C ALA A 402 -12.52 -4.31 15.14
N GLN A 403 -11.36 -4.91 14.87
CA GLN A 403 -11.17 -5.85 13.76
C GLN A 403 -12.20 -6.99 13.80
N PRO A 404 -12.95 -7.21 12.72
CA PRO A 404 -13.84 -8.36 12.58
C PRO A 404 -13.08 -9.67 12.67
N ARG A 405 -13.75 -10.71 13.14
CA ARG A 405 -13.22 -12.06 13.07
C ARG A 405 -13.61 -12.70 11.74
N ILE A 406 -12.63 -13.10 10.96
CA ILE A 406 -12.83 -13.79 9.67
C ILE A 406 -12.68 -15.28 9.87
N LYS A 407 -13.65 -16.07 9.36
CA LYS A 407 -13.61 -17.53 9.31
C LYS A 407 -13.83 -17.98 7.87
N ILE A 408 -12.91 -18.78 7.35
CA ILE A 408 -12.96 -19.33 6.00
C ILE A 408 -13.26 -20.84 6.13
N SER A 409 -14.22 -21.34 5.35
CA SER A 409 -14.53 -22.76 5.24
C SER A 409 -14.70 -23.18 3.78
N ARG A 410 -14.20 -24.36 3.43
CA ARG A 410 -14.47 -24.98 2.13
C ARG A 410 -15.93 -25.45 2.08
N ARG A 411 -16.60 -25.19 0.97
CA ARG A 411 -17.88 -25.81 0.69
C ARG A 411 -17.59 -27.12 -0.06
N HIS A 412 -17.74 -28.26 0.62
CA HIS A 412 -17.75 -29.54 -0.09
C HIS A 412 -18.97 -29.56 -1.01
N SER A 413 -18.74 -29.63 -2.33
CA SER A 413 -19.80 -30.00 -3.29
C SER A 413 -20.31 -31.38 -2.88
N LYS A 414 -21.61 -31.45 -2.54
CA LYS A 414 -22.31 -32.74 -2.35
C LYS A 414 -22.55 -33.37 -3.72
#